data_da257f4aa35f89d34dd231131f03a160
#
_entry.id   da257f4aa35f89d34dd231131f03a160
#
_cell.length_a   1.000
_cell.length_b   1.000
_cell.length_c   1.000
_cell.angle_alpha   90.00
_cell.angle_beta   90.00
_cell.angle_gamma   90.00
#
_symmetry.space_group_name_H-M   'P 1'
#
loop_
_entity.id
_entity.type
_entity.pdbx_description
1 polymer ?
#
loop_
_entity_poly.entity_id
_entity_poly.type
_entity_poly.pdbx_seq_one_letter_code
_entity_poly.pdbx_strand_id
1 'polypeptide(L)'
;MVNQVFVTGVGMVPFVKPGKHEPYPKMAQQAVSLALADAGIGYELIEQAYVGYVYGDSAAGQCCLYEVGMTGIPIINVNNNCATGSTALFLARQAVATGAADCVLALGFEHMSSGALGSVFTDRPSPFDRFDEATDVLVGEGEIPLALRYFGGAGLAHMRQYGTQLSTFAKIRAKASRHAANNPLALFRTVVSEEEVLAAPVMWPGVMTRLMACPPTCGAAAVVLCSEAFAQKHGLNRAVRIRAQAMTTDGPQTFGAGDMREVVGFSMAKAAAQKVYQQAGVGPQDLDVVELHDCFAHNELISYEALGLCAQGGAEQFVCDGDNTYGGKVVTNPSGGLLSKGHPLGATGLAQCTELVQQLRGTAAARQVPDARLALQHNLGIGGACVVTLYERV
;
A
#
# COMPACT_ATOMS: atom_id res chain seq x y z
N MET A 1 29.18 -8.21 -3.51
CA MET A 1 28.61 -6.84 -3.49
C MET A 1 27.11 -7.00 -3.76
N VAL A 2 26.26 -6.23 -3.11
CA VAL A 2 24.80 -6.22 -3.35
C VAL A 2 24.54 -5.32 -4.56
N ASN A 3 23.82 -5.81 -5.56
CA ASN A 3 23.49 -5.02 -6.75
C ASN A 3 22.56 -3.84 -6.38
N GLN A 4 22.76 -2.68 -7.01
CA GLN A 4 21.75 -1.63 -7.00
C GLN A 4 20.54 -2.07 -7.82
N VAL A 5 19.34 -1.76 -7.33
CA VAL A 5 18.08 -2.17 -7.94
C VAL A 5 17.32 -0.95 -8.41
N PHE A 6 17.06 -0.88 -9.69
CA PHE A 6 16.34 0.22 -10.34
C PHE A 6 14.91 -0.20 -10.68
N VAL A 7 13.97 0.73 -10.53
CA VAL A 7 12.61 0.59 -11.03
C VAL A 7 12.59 1.13 -12.45
N THR A 8 12.65 0.23 -13.42
CA THR A 8 12.76 0.60 -14.83
C THR A 8 11.41 0.77 -15.51
N GLY A 9 10.37 0.08 -15.03
CA GLY A 9 9.03 0.22 -15.57
C GLY A 9 7.94 0.02 -14.53
N VAL A 10 6.85 0.78 -14.67
CA VAL A 10 5.66 0.70 -13.81
C VAL A 10 4.39 0.78 -14.65
N GLY A 11 3.35 0.05 -14.23
CA GLY A 11 2.06 0.07 -14.90
C GLY A 11 0.93 -0.34 -13.98
N MET A 12 -0.23 0.30 -14.12
CA MET A 12 -1.44 -0.12 -13.42
C MET A 12 -2.67 0.18 -14.26
N VAL A 13 -3.74 -0.59 -14.06
CA VAL A 13 -5.05 -0.30 -14.65
C VAL A 13 -5.85 0.60 -13.72
N PRO A 14 -6.87 1.33 -14.22
CA PRO A 14 -7.81 2.06 -13.37
C PRO A 14 -8.46 1.10 -12.36
N PHE A 15 -8.52 1.51 -11.10
CA PHE A 15 -9.18 0.75 -10.07
C PHE A 15 -10.70 0.93 -10.15
N VAL A 16 -11.43 -0.18 -10.00
CA VAL A 16 -12.88 -0.20 -10.19
C VAL A 16 -13.59 -0.99 -9.09
N LYS A 17 -14.90 -0.76 -8.94
CA LYS A 17 -15.75 -1.51 -7.99
C LYS A 17 -15.92 -2.97 -8.46
N PRO A 18 -16.15 -3.90 -7.52
CA PRO A 18 -16.62 -5.25 -7.85
C PRO A 18 -17.80 -5.22 -8.82
N GLY A 19 -17.76 -6.11 -9.82
CA GLY A 19 -18.76 -6.19 -10.89
C GLY A 19 -18.61 -5.15 -12.02
N LYS A 20 -17.60 -4.27 -11.96
CA LYS A 20 -17.25 -3.30 -13.02
C LYS A 20 -15.88 -3.54 -13.65
N HIS A 21 -15.22 -4.62 -13.22
CA HIS A 21 -13.88 -5.00 -13.65
C HIS A 21 -13.92 -5.98 -14.83
N GLU A 22 -12.82 -6.00 -15.58
CA GLU A 22 -12.49 -7.07 -16.52
C GLU A 22 -12.11 -8.35 -15.75
N PRO A 23 -12.09 -9.53 -16.37
CA PRO A 23 -11.50 -10.72 -15.75
C PRO A 23 -10.09 -10.47 -15.25
N TYR A 24 -9.73 -11.01 -14.08
CA TYR A 24 -8.44 -10.73 -13.45
C TYR A 24 -7.21 -11.03 -14.35
N PRO A 25 -7.21 -12.07 -15.23
CA PRO A 25 -6.07 -12.28 -16.13
C PRO A 25 -5.89 -11.13 -17.13
N LYS A 26 -7.02 -10.50 -17.57
CA LYS A 26 -6.97 -9.36 -18.47
C LYS A 26 -6.46 -8.10 -17.80
N MET A 27 -6.95 -7.80 -16.59
CA MET A 27 -6.41 -6.67 -15.79
C MET A 27 -4.91 -6.82 -15.56
N ALA A 28 -4.46 -8.04 -15.19
CA ALA A 28 -3.06 -8.36 -14.99
C ALA A 28 -2.24 -8.21 -16.27
N GLN A 29 -2.72 -8.75 -17.40
CA GLN A 29 -2.08 -8.60 -18.70
C GLN A 29 -1.89 -7.13 -19.08
N GLN A 30 -2.92 -6.31 -18.91
CA GLN A 30 -2.85 -4.87 -19.19
C GLN A 30 -1.82 -4.16 -18.31
N ALA A 31 -1.81 -4.43 -17.00
CA ALA A 31 -0.85 -3.83 -16.08
C ALA A 31 0.60 -4.22 -16.43
N VAL A 32 0.85 -5.49 -16.76
CA VAL A 32 2.17 -5.96 -17.21
C VAL A 32 2.57 -5.31 -18.52
N SER A 33 1.66 -5.24 -19.50
CA SER A 33 1.93 -4.59 -20.79
C SER A 33 2.32 -3.11 -20.62
N LEU A 34 1.63 -2.41 -19.72
CA LEU A 34 1.98 -1.01 -19.39
C LEU A 34 3.36 -0.90 -18.73
N ALA A 35 3.69 -1.79 -17.79
CA ALA A 35 4.99 -1.79 -17.12
C ALA A 35 6.15 -2.12 -18.08
N LEU A 36 5.95 -3.09 -18.98
CA LEU A 36 6.93 -3.44 -20.02
C LEU A 36 7.11 -2.30 -21.02
N ALA A 37 6.02 -1.65 -21.44
CA ALA A 37 6.08 -0.49 -22.33
C ALA A 37 6.80 0.70 -21.68
N ASP A 38 6.56 0.98 -20.38
CA ASP A 38 7.26 2.01 -19.62
C ASP A 38 8.75 1.70 -19.45
N ALA A 39 9.10 0.41 -19.30
CA ALA A 39 10.49 -0.05 -19.26
C ALA A 39 11.16 -0.04 -20.64
N GLY A 40 10.40 -0.11 -21.74
CA GLY A 40 10.91 -0.23 -23.11
C GLY A 40 11.49 -1.60 -23.44
N ILE A 41 10.96 -2.68 -22.83
CA ILE A 41 11.41 -4.07 -23.07
C ILE A 41 10.25 -5.01 -23.41
N GLY A 42 10.57 -6.14 -24.02
CA GLY A 42 9.64 -7.25 -24.20
C GLY A 42 9.65 -8.22 -23.00
N TYR A 43 8.59 -9.02 -22.90
CA TYR A 43 8.43 -10.00 -21.81
C TYR A 43 9.50 -11.09 -21.84
N GLU A 44 10.09 -11.38 -23.00
CA GLU A 44 11.20 -12.34 -23.19
C GLU A 44 12.48 -11.99 -22.43
N LEU A 45 12.61 -10.73 -21.98
CA LEU A 45 13.74 -10.27 -21.17
C LEU A 45 13.51 -10.40 -19.65
N ILE A 46 12.29 -10.77 -19.24
CA ILE A 46 11.99 -11.07 -17.85
C ILE A 46 12.51 -12.45 -17.50
N GLU A 47 13.31 -12.55 -16.45
CA GLU A 47 13.96 -13.80 -16.02
C GLU A 47 13.20 -14.51 -14.90
N GLN A 48 12.37 -13.77 -14.13
CA GLN A 48 11.60 -14.28 -13.01
C GLN A 48 10.42 -13.37 -12.71
N ALA A 49 9.31 -13.92 -12.17
CA ALA A 49 8.14 -13.14 -11.76
C ALA A 49 7.64 -13.53 -10.37
N TYR A 50 7.26 -12.51 -9.59
CA TYR A 50 6.54 -12.64 -8.32
C TYR A 50 5.13 -12.07 -8.47
N VAL A 51 4.12 -12.88 -8.18
CA VAL A 51 2.72 -12.52 -8.40
C VAL A 51 1.94 -12.54 -7.10
N GLY A 52 1.38 -11.40 -6.71
CA GLY A 52 0.63 -11.21 -5.49
C GLY A 52 -0.87 -11.14 -5.71
N TYR A 53 -1.64 -11.91 -4.95
CA TYR A 53 -3.10 -11.86 -4.89
C TYR A 53 -3.59 -12.50 -3.57
N VAL A 54 -4.79 -12.14 -3.13
CA VAL A 54 -5.40 -12.69 -1.91
C VAL A 54 -6.60 -13.59 -2.25
N TYR A 55 -7.52 -13.12 -3.07
CA TYR A 55 -8.73 -13.83 -3.46
C TYR A 55 -8.61 -14.50 -4.83
N GLY A 56 -7.57 -15.31 -5.00
CA GLY A 56 -7.32 -16.11 -6.20
C GLY A 56 -7.06 -17.56 -5.84
N ASP A 57 -7.35 -18.45 -6.77
CA ASP A 57 -7.05 -19.86 -6.63
C ASP A 57 -5.54 -20.14 -6.80
N SER A 58 -5.14 -21.37 -6.45
CA SER A 58 -3.77 -21.83 -6.68
C SER A 58 -3.33 -21.57 -8.10
N ALA A 59 -2.09 -21.10 -8.28
CA ALA A 59 -1.48 -20.80 -9.58
C ALA A 59 -2.21 -19.70 -10.41
N ALA A 60 -3.00 -18.83 -9.80
CA ALA A 60 -3.63 -17.72 -10.52
C ALA A 60 -2.61 -16.76 -11.15
N GLY A 61 -1.38 -16.67 -10.58
CA GLY A 61 -0.29 -15.91 -11.18
C GLY A 61 0.16 -16.46 -12.53
N GLN A 62 0.25 -17.79 -12.69
CA GLN A 62 0.54 -18.44 -13.95
C GLN A 62 -0.58 -18.13 -14.97
N CYS A 63 -1.84 -18.25 -14.54
CA CYS A 63 -2.98 -17.91 -15.39
C CYS A 63 -2.89 -16.48 -15.93
N CYS A 64 -2.51 -15.51 -15.10
CA CYS A 64 -2.30 -14.13 -15.53
C CYS A 64 -1.15 -13.97 -16.52
N LEU A 65 0.00 -14.54 -16.21
CA LEU A 65 1.20 -14.32 -17.02
C LEU A 65 1.21 -15.12 -18.33
N TYR A 66 0.46 -16.21 -18.43
CA TYR A 66 0.25 -16.93 -19.70
C TYR A 66 -0.50 -16.08 -20.74
N GLU A 67 -1.32 -15.12 -20.30
CA GLU A 67 -1.94 -14.11 -21.20
C GLU A 67 -0.91 -13.10 -21.75
N VAL A 68 0.26 -12.96 -21.11
CA VAL A 68 1.36 -12.11 -21.58
C VAL A 68 2.29 -12.90 -22.49
N GLY A 69 2.69 -14.12 -22.05
CA GLY A 69 3.56 -15.01 -22.80
C GLY A 69 3.96 -16.22 -21.98
N MET A 70 4.40 -17.28 -22.67
CA MET A 70 4.86 -18.54 -22.06
C MET A 70 6.37 -18.71 -22.32
N THR A 71 7.20 -18.02 -21.54
CA THR A 71 8.66 -17.99 -21.68
C THR A 71 9.38 -19.06 -20.85
N GLY A 72 8.66 -19.77 -19.96
CA GLY A 72 9.23 -20.80 -19.10
C GLY A 72 9.97 -20.27 -17.86
N ILE A 73 9.87 -18.98 -17.57
CA ILE A 73 10.47 -18.36 -16.37
C ILE A 73 9.81 -18.87 -15.08
N PRO A 74 10.54 -18.90 -13.94
CA PRO A 74 9.94 -19.13 -12.64
C PRO A 74 8.88 -18.09 -12.31
N ILE A 75 7.69 -18.54 -11.88
CA ILE A 75 6.58 -17.70 -11.41
C ILE A 75 6.25 -18.11 -9.99
N ILE A 76 6.40 -17.19 -9.04
CA ILE A 76 6.18 -17.40 -7.62
C ILE A 76 4.94 -16.63 -7.18
N ASN A 77 3.94 -17.34 -6.63
CA ASN A 77 2.74 -16.72 -6.06
C ASN A 77 2.96 -16.41 -4.59
N VAL A 78 2.54 -15.21 -4.16
CA VAL A 78 2.71 -14.72 -2.78
C VAL A 78 1.39 -14.17 -2.22
N ASN A 79 1.21 -14.31 -0.91
CA ASN A 79 0.06 -13.76 -0.17
C ASN A 79 0.49 -13.33 1.23
N ASN A 80 0.34 -12.06 1.53
CA ASN A 80 0.49 -11.45 2.85
C ASN A 80 -0.65 -10.43 3.07
N ASN A 81 -1.88 -10.84 2.79
CA ASN A 81 -3.06 -10.02 2.89
C ASN A 81 -2.87 -8.67 2.16
N CYS A 82 -3.20 -7.54 2.78
CA CYS A 82 -3.09 -6.21 2.16
C CYS A 82 -1.65 -5.82 1.77
N ALA A 83 -0.61 -6.44 2.36
CA ALA A 83 0.80 -6.18 2.03
C ALA A 83 1.33 -7.05 0.87
N THR A 84 0.47 -7.82 0.22
CA THR A 84 0.84 -8.80 -0.81
C THR A 84 1.63 -8.20 -1.97
N GLY A 85 1.17 -7.08 -2.53
CA GLY A 85 1.86 -6.43 -3.66
C GLY A 85 3.27 -5.94 -3.28
N SER A 86 3.42 -5.37 -2.09
CA SER A 86 4.73 -4.96 -1.57
C SER A 86 5.62 -6.14 -1.22
N THR A 87 5.04 -7.29 -0.83
CA THR A 87 5.80 -8.54 -0.63
C THR A 87 6.35 -9.08 -1.96
N ALA A 88 5.55 -9.04 -3.03
CA ALA A 88 6.02 -9.40 -4.37
C ALA A 88 7.19 -8.48 -4.79
N LEU A 89 7.08 -7.17 -4.56
CA LEU A 89 8.14 -6.20 -4.82
C LEU A 89 9.40 -6.47 -3.96
N PHE A 90 9.21 -6.84 -2.68
CA PHE A 90 10.30 -7.16 -1.76
C PHE A 90 11.12 -8.36 -2.25
N LEU A 91 10.45 -9.42 -2.67
CA LEU A 91 11.10 -10.63 -3.21
C LEU A 91 11.76 -10.36 -4.57
N ALA A 92 11.10 -9.60 -5.45
CA ALA A 92 11.67 -9.20 -6.73
C ALA A 92 12.95 -8.36 -6.53
N ARG A 93 12.95 -7.41 -5.58
CA ARG A 93 14.15 -6.66 -5.22
C ARG A 93 15.26 -7.57 -4.68
N GLN A 94 14.93 -8.54 -3.83
CA GLN A 94 15.92 -9.47 -3.30
C GLN A 94 16.56 -10.30 -4.41
N ALA A 95 15.78 -10.80 -5.38
CA ALA A 95 16.32 -11.56 -6.51
C ALA A 95 17.34 -10.75 -7.31
N VAL A 96 17.04 -9.49 -7.63
CA VAL A 96 17.95 -8.59 -8.35
C VAL A 96 19.15 -8.22 -7.49
N ALA A 97 18.93 -7.85 -6.23
CA ALA A 97 20.01 -7.41 -5.32
C ALA A 97 21.05 -8.49 -5.04
N THR A 98 20.64 -9.75 -4.98
CA THR A 98 21.53 -10.91 -4.76
C THR A 98 22.16 -11.45 -6.05
N GLY A 99 21.73 -10.97 -7.22
CA GLY A 99 22.19 -11.45 -8.52
C GLY A 99 21.59 -12.81 -8.92
N ALA A 100 20.47 -13.21 -8.32
CA ALA A 100 19.72 -14.40 -8.73
C ALA A 100 19.02 -14.21 -10.08
N ALA A 101 18.69 -12.97 -10.43
CA ALA A 101 18.17 -12.54 -11.72
C ALA A 101 18.53 -11.07 -11.94
N ASP A 102 18.66 -10.65 -13.19
CA ASP A 102 18.97 -9.26 -13.56
C ASP A 102 17.75 -8.42 -13.92
N CYS A 103 16.66 -9.06 -14.38
CA CYS A 103 15.41 -8.41 -14.77
C CYS A 103 14.20 -9.21 -14.24
N VAL A 104 13.45 -8.62 -13.32
CA VAL A 104 12.39 -9.30 -12.57
C VAL A 104 11.09 -8.50 -12.61
N LEU A 105 9.97 -9.21 -12.80
CA LEU A 105 8.63 -8.66 -12.78
C LEU A 105 7.98 -8.90 -11.40
N ALA A 106 7.43 -7.85 -10.80
CA ALA A 106 6.45 -7.94 -9.73
C ALA A 106 5.07 -7.59 -10.30
N LEU A 107 4.10 -8.48 -10.13
CA LEU A 107 2.71 -8.32 -10.53
C LEU A 107 1.81 -8.44 -9.30
N GLY A 108 0.79 -7.62 -9.21
CA GLY A 108 -0.26 -7.76 -8.22
C GLY A 108 -1.62 -7.50 -8.81
N PHE A 109 -2.59 -8.32 -8.47
CA PHE A 109 -3.98 -8.14 -8.90
C PHE A 109 -4.95 -8.51 -7.79
N GLU A 110 -6.19 -8.03 -7.91
CA GLU A 110 -7.27 -8.46 -7.04
C GLU A 110 -8.61 -8.45 -7.75
N HIS A 111 -9.38 -9.48 -7.48
CA HIS A 111 -10.77 -9.61 -7.87
C HIS A 111 -11.61 -9.77 -6.61
N MET A 112 -11.97 -8.64 -5.98
CA MET A 112 -12.78 -8.64 -4.78
C MET A 112 -14.26 -8.79 -5.08
N SER A 113 -14.97 -9.51 -4.22
CA SER A 113 -16.43 -9.54 -4.21
C SER A 113 -16.99 -8.36 -3.40
N SER A 114 -18.25 -8.00 -3.63
CA SER A 114 -18.98 -7.08 -2.75
C SER A 114 -19.06 -7.67 -1.34
N GLY A 115 -18.68 -6.90 -0.32
CA GLY A 115 -18.64 -7.39 1.07
C GLY A 115 -17.41 -8.25 1.39
N ALA A 116 -16.36 -8.22 0.57
CA ALA A 116 -15.10 -8.92 0.80
C ALA A 116 -14.47 -8.56 2.15
N LEU A 117 -13.56 -9.39 2.60
CA LEU A 117 -12.82 -9.52 3.86
C LEU A 117 -13.41 -10.55 4.83
N GLY A 118 -14.37 -11.37 4.40
CA GLY A 118 -14.78 -12.55 5.12
C GLY A 118 -13.79 -13.71 4.94
N SER A 119 -13.83 -14.69 5.83
CA SER A 119 -13.06 -15.93 5.69
C SER A 119 -13.50 -16.70 4.44
N VAL A 120 -12.53 -17.12 3.63
CA VAL A 120 -12.78 -17.96 2.44
C VAL A 120 -13.01 -19.42 2.85
N PHE A 121 -12.34 -19.88 3.91
CA PHE A 121 -12.46 -21.25 4.44
C PHE A 121 -13.09 -21.22 5.82
N THR A 122 -14.15 -22.00 6.01
CA THR A 122 -14.89 -22.09 7.28
C THR A 122 -14.71 -23.43 7.99
N ASP A 123 -13.93 -24.34 7.40
CA ASP A 123 -13.68 -25.71 7.87
C ASP A 123 -12.37 -25.88 8.63
N ARG A 124 -11.66 -24.77 8.88
CA ARG A 124 -10.35 -24.74 9.53
C ARG A 124 -10.16 -23.48 10.36
N PRO A 125 -9.19 -23.43 11.31
CA PRO A 125 -8.89 -22.23 12.08
C PRO A 125 -8.58 -21.03 11.17
N SER A 126 -9.12 -19.87 11.52
CA SER A 126 -8.80 -18.61 10.82
C SER A 126 -7.42 -18.10 11.24
N PRO A 127 -6.60 -17.58 10.32
CA PRO A 127 -5.34 -16.91 10.69
C PRO A 127 -5.59 -15.64 11.54
N PHE A 128 -6.84 -15.19 11.64
CA PHE A 128 -7.23 -14.00 12.39
C PHE A 128 -7.82 -14.29 13.77
N ASP A 129 -8.00 -15.55 14.17
CA ASP A 129 -8.63 -15.90 15.46
C ASP A 129 -8.01 -15.14 16.65
N ARG A 130 -6.68 -15.04 16.74
CA ARG A 130 -6.00 -14.29 17.80
C ARG A 130 -6.22 -12.78 17.73
N PHE A 131 -6.36 -12.23 16.52
CA PHE A 131 -6.66 -10.80 16.31
C PHE A 131 -8.10 -10.51 16.72
N ASP A 132 -9.02 -11.42 16.41
CA ASP A 132 -10.43 -11.33 16.76
C ASP A 132 -10.60 -11.39 18.28
N GLU A 133 -9.97 -12.38 18.95
CA GLU A 133 -9.95 -12.52 20.41
C GLU A 133 -9.39 -11.27 21.10
N ALA A 134 -8.26 -10.74 20.64
CA ALA A 134 -7.68 -9.53 21.19
C ALA A 134 -8.60 -8.32 20.99
N THR A 135 -9.25 -8.22 19.84
CA THR A 135 -10.19 -7.15 19.54
C THR A 135 -11.45 -7.25 20.42
N ASP A 136 -11.99 -8.45 20.61
CA ASP A 136 -13.14 -8.70 21.49
C ASP A 136 -12.87 -8.27 22.94
N VAL A 137 -11.67 -8.56 23.44
CA VAL A 137 -11.23 -8.15 24.77
C VAL A 137 -11.11 -6.63 24.90
N LEU A 138 -10.59 -5.96 23.87
CA LEU A 138 -10.22 -4.52 23.95
C LEU A 138 -11.38 -3.56 23.62
N VAL A 139 -12.26 -3.95 22.71
CA VAL A 139 -13.37 -3.08 22.25
C VAL A 139 -14.75 -3.70 22.41
N GLY A 140 -14.83 -4.92 22.92
CA GLY A 140 -16.06 -5.69 23.14
C GLY A 140 -16.50 -6.44 21.88
N GLU A 141 -17.28 -7.50 22.06
CA GLU A 141 -17.98 -8.19 20.98
C GLU A 141 -19.04 -7.28 20.35
N GLY A 142 -19.38 -7.49 19.08
CA GLY A 142 -20.43 -6.71 18.42
C GLY A 142 -20.67 -7.12 16.97
N GLU A 143 -21.76 -6.61 16.41
CA GLU A 143 -22.16 -6.86 15.01
C GLU A 143 -21.38 -6.06 13.96
N ILE A 144 -20.48 -5.16 14.41
CA ILE A 144 -19.65 -4.34 13.50
C ILE A 144 -18.66 -5.26 12.77
N PRO A 145 -18.55 -5.22 11.43
CA PRO A 145 -17.60 -6.01 10.68
C PRO A 145 -16.15 -5.90 11.22
N LEU A 146 -15.44 -7.03 11.30
CA LEU A 146 -14.13 -7.13 11.97
C LEU A 146 -13.10 -6.09 11.50
N ALA A 147 -12.98 -5.86 10.20
CA ALA A 147 -12.03 -4.87 9.70
C ALA A 147 -12.30 -3.46 10.24
N LEU A 148 -13.59 -3.10 10.43
CA LEU A 148 -13.99 -1.83 11.03
C LEU A 148 -13.65 -1.80 12.53
N ARG A 149 -13.80 -2.95 13.21
CA ARG A 149 -13.44 -3.08 14.64
C ARG A 149 -11.93 -2.97 14.86
N TYR A 150 -11.11 -3.56 14.00
CA TYR A 150 -9.65 -3.45 14.07
C TYR A 150 -9.22 -1.99 13.96
N PHE A 151 -9.47 -1.35 12.83
CA PHE A 151 -8.98 0.00 12.58
C PHE A 151 -9.76 1.08 13.30
N GLY A 152 -11.07 0.93 13.45
CA GLY A 152 -11.88 1.82 14.28
C GLY A 152 -11.50 1.72 15.75
N GLY A 153 -11.22 0.51 16.26
CA GLY A 153 -10.73 0.28 17.62
C GLY A 153 -9.38 0.94 17.86
N ALA A 154 -8.48 0.89 16.90
CA ALA A 154 -7.20 1.58 16.98
C ALA A 154 -7.37 3.12 17.01
N GLY A 155 -8.27 3.66 16.17
CA GLY A 155 -8.62 5.09 16.23
C GLY A 155 -9.27 5.47 17.56
N LEU A 156 -10.18 4.64 18.09
CA LEU A 156 -10.80 4.84 19.40
C LEU A 156 -9.76 4.83 20.53
N ALA A 157 -8.77 3.94 20.48
CA ALA A 157 -7.65 3.95 21.44
C ALA A 157 -6.86 5.26 21.37
N HIS A 158 -6.61 5.78 20.17
CA HIS A 158 -5.94 7.06 19.98
C HIS A 158 -6.80 8.24 20.49
N MET A 159 -8.11 8.24 20.20
CA MET A 159 -9.05 9.24 20.72
C MET A 159 -9.06 9.26 22.26
N ARG A 160 -9.10 8.09 22.89
CA ARG A 160 -9.11 7.95 24.37
C ARG A 160 -7.82 8.43 25.01
N GLN A 161 -6.69 8.14 24.38
CA GLN A 161 -5.38 8.45 24.97
C GLN A 161 -4.96 9.91 24.73
N TYR A 162 -5.24 10.47 23.54
CA TYR A 162 -4.73 11.77 23.12
C TYR A 162 -5.82 12.84 22.89
N GLY A 163 -7.08 12.46 23.02
CA GLY A 163 -8.20 13.41 22.83
C GLY A 163 -8.55 13.69 21.37
N THR A 164 -8.01 12.90 20.43
CA THR A 164 -8.23 13.08 18.98
C THR A 164 -9.71 13.14 18.63
N GLN A 165 -10.08 14.12 17.83
CA GLN A 165 -11.46 14.37 17.45
C GLN A 165 -11.87 13.55 16.21
N LEU A 166 -13.15 13.17 16.13
CA LEU A 166 -13.72 12.50 14.96
C LEU A 166 -13.52 13.31 13.67
N SER A 167 -13.54 14.63 13.76
CA SER A 167 -13.30 15.55 12.64
C SER A 167 -11.89 15.39 12.03
N THR A 168 -10.90 14.94 12.79
CA THR A 168 -9.55 14.69 12.28
C THR A 168 -9.55 13.57 11.24
N PHE A 169 -10.30 12.50 11.47
CA PHE A 169 -10.47 11.43 10.47
C PHE A 169 -11.27 11.89 9.25
N ALA A 170 -12.24 12.80 9.46
CA ALA A 170 -12.95 13.41 8.35
C ALA A 170 -12.04 14.28 7.47
N LYS A 171 -11.13 15.07 8.08
CA LYS A 171 -10.10 15.84 7.36
C LYS A 171 -9.19 14.95 6.52
N ILE A 172 -8.75 13.81 7.06
CA ILE A 172 -7.95 12.82 6.33
C ILE A 172 -8.70 12.32 5.10
N ARG A 173 -9.98 11.93 5.25
CA ARG A 173 -10.79 11.47 4.11
C ARG A 173 -11.03 12.57 3.08
N ALA A 174 -11.32 13.79 3.53
CA ALA A 174 -11.49 14.94 2.63
C ALA A 174 -10.20 15.23 1.85
N LYS A 175 -9.02 15.20 2.51
CA LYS A 175 -7.71 15.28 1.85
C LYS A 175 -7.55 14.21 0.78
N ALA A 176 -7.79 12.94 1.09
CA ALA A 176 -7.67 11.83 0.15
C ALA A 176 -8.54 12.04 -1.11
N SER A 177 -9.75 12.60 -0.95
CA SER A 177 -10.63 12.91 -2.07
C SER A 177 -10.10 14.05 -2.96
N ARG A 178 -9.53 15.10 -2.37
CA ARG A 178 -8.89 16.19 -3.13
C ARG A 178 -7.70 15.69 -3.94
N HIS A 179 -6.86 14.84 -3.35
CA HIS A 179 -5.72 14.25 -4.04
C HIS A 179 -6.19 13.33 -5.21
N ALA A 180 -7.18 12.48 -4.96
CA ALA A 180 -7.72 11.56 -5.97
C ALA A 180 -8.40 12.27 -7.14
N ALA A 181 -8.93 13.48 -6.96
CA ALA A 181 -9.57 14.23 -8.04
C ALA A 181 -8.64 14.43 -9.25
N ASN A 182 -7.34 14.50 -9.01
CA ASN A 182 -6.29 14.64 -10.01
C ASN A 182 -5.74 13.30 -10.53
N ASN A 183 -6.26 12.16 -10.05
CA ASN A 183 -5.78 10.83 -10.45
C ASN A 183 -6.79 10.14 -11.39
N PRO A 184 -6.50 10.01 -12.70
CA PRO A 184 -7.42 9.34 -13.64
C PRO A 184 -7.61 7.84 -13.36
N LEU A 185 -6.70 7.23 -12.58
CA LEU A 185 -6.73 5.81 -12.24
C LEU A 185 -7.48 5.52 -10.92
N ALA A 186 -7.92 6.57 -10.21
CA ALA A 186 -8.60 6.44 -8.94
C ALA A 186 -10.08 6.06 -9.11
N LEU A 187 -10.56 5.18 -8.21
CA LEU A 187 -11.93 4.72 -8.14
C LEU A 187 -12.91 5.86 -7.81
N PHE A 188 -12.57 6.71 -6.84
CA PHE A 188 -13.36 7.87 -6.43
C PHE A 188 -12.60 9.14 -6.70
N ARG A 189 -13.16 9.98 -7.57
CA ARG A 189 -12.56 11.25 -7.98
C ARG A 189 -13.40 12.47 -7.58
N THR A 190 -14.56 12.25 -6.98
CA THR A 190 -15.40 13.32 -6.45
C THR A 190 -14.82 13.81 -5.12
N VAL A 191 -14.56 15.11 -5.02
CA VAL A 191 -14.15 15.74 -3.78
C VAL A 191 -15.31 15.72 -2.79
N VAL A 192 -15.03 15.35 -1.56
CA VAL A 192 -15.98 15.40 -0.43
C VAL A 192 -15.44 16.33 0.65
N SER A 193 -16.35 17.09 1.31
CA SER A 193 -16.01 17.96 2.43
C SER A 193 -15.93 17.17 3.74
N GLU A 194 -15.38 17.79 4.77
CA GLU A 194 -15.34 17.22 6.12
C GLU A 194 -16.76 16.99 6.66
N GLU A 195 -17.67 17.95 6.41
CA GLU A 195 -19.07 17.86 6.81
C GLU A 195 -19.78 16.70 6.11
N GLU A 196 -19.54 16.49 4.81
CA GLU A 196 -20.10 15.36 4.06
C GLU A 196 -19.58 14.02 4.60
N VAL A 197 -18.30 13.96 5.00
CA VAL A 197 -17.73 12.75 5.63
C VAL A 197 -18.39 12.48 6.97
N LEU A 198 -18.57 13.49 7.81
CA LEU A 198 -19.21 13.35 9.13
C LEU A 198 -20.71 13.00 9.01
N ALA A 199 -21.41 13.54 8.00
CA ALA A 199 -22.81 13.26 7.72
C ALA A 199 -23.07 11.92 7.03
N ALA A 200 -22.03 11.21 6.59
CA ALA A 200 -22.17 9.91 5.95
C ALA A 200 -22.74 8.85 6.93
N PRO A 201 -23.34 7.77 6.42
CA PRO A 201 -23.91 6.73 7.29
C PRO A 201 -22.93 6.26 8.36
N VAL A 202 -23.40 6.27 9.61
CA VAL A 202 -22.61 5.87 10.77
C VAL A 202 -22.40 4.35 10.74
N MET A 203 -21.15 3.92 10.82
CA MET A 203 -20.74 2.51 10.90
C MET A 203 -20.40 2.10 12.32
N TRP A 204 -19.85 3.05 13.10
CA TRP A 204 -19.57 2.89 14.53
C TRP A 204 -19.84 4.25 15.21
N PRO A 205 -20.85 4.34 16.08
CA PRO A 205 -21.22 5.61 16.73
C PRO A 205 -20.04 6.27 17.45
N GLY A 206 -19.78 7.53 17.15
CA GLY A 206 -18.70 8.32 17.73
C GLY A 206 -17.28 7.96 17.25
N VAL A 207 -17.13 6.94 16.42
CA VAL A 207 -15.83 6.45 15.96
C VAL A 207 -15.67 6.55 14.45
N MET A 208 -16.68 6.12 13.66
CA MET A 208 -16.50 5.95 12.23
C MET A 208 -17.77 6.17 11.43
N THR A 209 -17.66 6.89 10.32
CA THR A 209 -18.65 6.89 9.24
C THR A 209 -18.18 6.06 8.05
N ARG A 210 -19.09 5.71 7.15
CA ARG A 210 -18.79 4.86 5.97
C ARG A 210 -17.68 5.43 5.09
N LEU A 211 -17.58 6.74 4.96
CA LEU A 211 -16.57 7.38 4.10
C LEU A 211 -15.15 7.32 4.69
N MET A 212 -14.97 6.96 5.96
CA MET A 212 -13.67 6.80 6.61
C MET A 212 -13.02 5.44 6.35
N ALA A 213 -13.67 4.55 5.60
CA ALA A 213 -13.19 3.24 5.20
C ALA A 213 -12.98 3.16 3.67
N CYS A 214 -11.95 2.42 3.24
CA CYS A 214 -11.74 2.13 1.82
C CYS A 214 -12.83 1.19 1.27
N PRO A 215 -13.21 1.33 -0.01
CA PRO A 215 -14.17 0.42 -0.64
C PRO A 215 -13.52 -0.88 -1.09
N PRO A 216 -14.25 -2.00 -1.18
CA PRO A 216 -13.82 -3.15 -1.95
C PRO A 216 -13.49 -2.73 -3.38
N THR A 217 -12.36 -3.19 -3.91
CA THR A 217 -11.79 -2.70 -5.16
C THR A 217 -11.15 -3.82 -5.96
N CYS A 218 -11.32 -3.80 -7.28
CA CYS A 218 -10.64 -4.67 -8.22
C CYS A 218 -9.64 -3.89 -9.05
N GLY A 219 -8.54 -4.53 -9.46
CA GLY A 219 -7.51 -3.92 -10.28
C GLY A 219 -6.22 -4.71 -10.30
N ALA A 220 -5.24 -4.21 -11.05
CA ALA A 220 -3.91 -4.80 -11.17
C ALA A 220 -2.84 -3.71 -11.31
N ALA A 221 -1.62 -4.01 -10.85
CA ALA A 221 -0.44 -3.18 -11.04
C ALA A 221 0.80 -4.06 -11.20
N ALA A 222 1.78 -3.59 -11.96
CA ALA A 222 3.02 -4.31 -12.26
C ALA A 222 4.23 -3.39 -12.21
N VAL A 223 5.38 -3.94 -11.84
CA VAL A 223 6.66 -3.22 -11.73
C VAL A 223 7.77 -4.09 -12.29
N VAL A 224 8.64 -3.50 -13.11
CA VAL A 224 9.87 -4.12 -13.62
C VAL A 224 11.05 -3.59 -12.83
N LEU A 225 11.82 -4.49 -12.24
CA LEU A 225 13.05 -4.21 -11.51
C LEU A 225 14.25 -4.77 -12.25
N CYS A 226 15.31 -3.98 -12.37
CA CYS A 226 16.55 -4.41 -13.03
C CYS A 226 17.79 -4.11 -12.19
N SER A 227 18.85 -4.92 -12.39
CA SER A 227 20.18 -4.57 -11.95
C SER A 227 20.72 -3.37 -12.74
N GLU A 228 21.68 -2.64 -12.17
CA GLU A 228 22.32 -1.53 -12.86
C GLU A 228 22.97 -1.96 -14.19
N ALA A 229 23.68 -3.10 -14.17
CA ALA A 229 24.35 -3.63 -15.34
C ALA A 229 23.36 -3.97 -16.46
N PHE A 230 22.24 -4.61 -16.14
CA PHE A 230 21.19 -4.92 -17.10
C PHE A 230 20.56 -3.64 -17.67
N ALA A 231 20.22 -2.70 -16.80
CA ALA A 231 19.62 -1.44 -17.22
C ALA A 231 20.56 -0.62 -18.12
N GLN A 232 21.87 -0.61 -17.83
CA GLN A 232 22.88 0.00 -18.69
C GLN A 232 22.98 -0.69 -20.06
N LYS A 233 23.10 -2.02 -20.06
CA LYS A 233 23.22 -2.83 -21.27
C LYS A 233 22.05 -2.61 -22.24
N HIS A 234 20.85 -2.45 -21.71
CA HIS A 234 19.62 -2.31 -22.50
C HIS A 234 19.14 -0.84 -22.64
N GLY A 235 19.88 0.15 -22.12
CA GLY A 235 19.53 1.56 -22.22
C GLY A 235 18.26 1.96 -21.46
N LEU A 236 17.93 1.25 -20.37
CA LEU A 236 16.69 1.44 -19.62
C LEU A 236 16.75 2.66 -18.70
N ASN A 237 15.57 3.16 -18.30
CA ASN A 237 15.44 4.25 -17.36
C ASN A 237 15.98 3.86 -15.98
N ARG A 238 16.90 4.66 -15.44
CA ARG A 238 17.53 4.49 -14.12
C ARG A 238 17.29 5.69 -13.21
N ALA A 239 16.29 6.49 -13.49
CA ALA A 239 16.00 7.69 -12.69
C ALA A 239 15.56 7.37 -11.25
N VAL A 240 15.07 6.16 -10.99
CA VAL A 240 14.57 5.76 -9.65
C VAL A 240 15.20 4.44 -9.23
N ARG A 241 15.79 4.44 -8.03
CA ARG A 241 16.29 3.21 -7.39
C ARG A 241 15.57 2.93 -6.08
N ILE A 242 15.54 1.65 -5.68
CA ILE A 242 15.14 1.25 -4.33
C ILE A 242 16.39 1.36 -3.43
N ARG A 243 16.43 2.42 -2.62
CA ARG A 243 17.57 2.71 -1.74
C ARG A 243 17.63 1.79 -0.54
N ALA A 244 16.46 1.55 0.10
CA ALA A 244 16.33 0.66 1.24
C ALA A 244 14.95 0.00 1.26
N GLN A 245 14.86 -1.16 1.88
CA GLN A 245 13.58 -1.86 2.04
C GLN A 245 13.65 -2.81 3.23
N ALA A 246 12.58 -2.87 4.01
CA ALA A 246 12.45 -3.81 5.11
C ALA A 246 11.05 -4.41 5.14
N MET A 247 10.99 -5.66 5.57
CA MET A 247 9.76 -6.36 5.90
C MET A 247 9.83 -6.80 7.36
N THR A 248 8.71 -6.65 8.08
CA THR A 248 8.55 -7.06 9.47
C THR A 248 7.25 -7.84 9.65
N THR A 249 7.18 -8.60 10.73
CA THR A 249 5.95 -9.25 11.21
C THR A 249 5.63 -8.78 12.62
N ASP A 250 4.48 -9.19 13.14
CA ASP A 250 4.03 -8.88 14.49
C ASP A 250 5.03 -9.31 15.55
N GLY A 251 5.10 -8.53 16.62
CA GLY A 251 5.89 -8.81 17.80
C GLY A 251 5.02 -9.17 19.03
N PRO A 252 5.61 -9.46 20.18
CA PRO A 252 4.86 -9.80 21.40
C PRO A 252 3.85 -8.71 21.83
N GLN A 253 4.12 -7.44 21.51
CA GLN A 253 3.25 -6.31 21.86
C GLN A 253 1.90 -6.37 21.13
N THR A 254 1.81 -6.96 19.95
CA THR A 254 0.58 -7.04 19.17
C THR A 254 -0.59 -7.58 19.98
N PHE A 255 -0.35 -8.60 20.79
CA PHE A 255 -1.38 -9.21 21.64
C PHE A 255 -1.13 -8.95 23.15
N GLY A 256 0.04 -8.48 23.54
CA GLY A 256 0.45 -8.32 24.93
C GLY A 256 0.32 -6.90 25.48
N ALA A 257 0.22 -5.89 24.65
CA ALA A 257 0.18 -4.50 25.10
C ALA A 257 -1.19 -4.02 25.57
N GLY A 258 -2.28 -4.72 25.26
CA GLY A 258 -3.65 -4.27 25.58
C GLY A 258 -4.04 -3.01 24.83
N ASP A 259 -3.57 -2.82 23.60
CA ASP A 259 -3.76 -1.62 22.80
C ASP A 259 -4.14 -1.99 21.35
N MET A 260 -5.28 -1.50 20.88
CA MET A 260 -5.74 -1.76 19.51
C MET A 260 -4.80 -1.22 18.44
N ARG A 261 -3.97 -0.21 18.73
CA ARG A 261 -2.96 0.29 17.78
C ARG A 261 -1.88 -0.75 17.52
N GLU A 262 -1.51 -1.53 18.52
CA GLU A 262 -0.56 -2.66 18.37
C GLU A 262 -1.19 -3.80 17.57
N VAL A 263 -2.47 -4.08 17.79
CA VAL A 263 -3.22 -5.11 17.03
C VAL A 263 -3.24 -4.81 15.54
N VAL A 264 -3.30 -3.53 15.14
CA VAL A 264 -3.24 -3.13 13.72
C VAL A 264 -1.81 -2.86 13.22
N GLY A 265 -0.78 -3.19 14.02
CA GLY A 265 0.62 -3.21 13.59
C GLY A 265 1.40 -1.92 13.77
N PHE A 266 1.07 -1.07 14.74
CA PHE A 266 1.84 0.16 15.04
C PHE A 266 3.34 -0.10 15.24
N SER A 267 3.70 -0.98 16.17
CA SER A 267 5.11 -1.32 16.43
C SER A 267 5.76 -2.05 15.26
N MET A 268 5.01 -2.87 14.53
CA MET A 268 5.49 -3.56 13.33
C MET A 268 5.87 -2.55 12.22
N ALA A 269 5.01 -1.57 11.94
CA ALA A 269 5.28 -0.51 10.98
C ALA A 269 6.44 0.39 11.40
N LYS A 270 6.50 0.77 12.69
CA LYS A 270 7.60 1.54 13.27
C LYS A 270 8.95 0.83 13.12
N ALA A 271 8.99 -0.47 13.41
CA ALA A 271 10.21 -1.27 13.28
C ALA A 271 10.68 -1.38 11.81
N ALA A 272 9.75 -1.54 10.85
CA ALA A 272 10.07 -1.56 9.44
C ALA A 272 10.64 -0.22 8.97
N ALA A 273 9.99 0.90 9.33
CA ALA A 273 10.45 2.24 8.99
C ALA A 273 11.84 2.55 9.56
N GLN A 274 12.08 2.23 10.84
CA GLN A 274 13.38 2.42 11.48
C GLN A 274 14.50 1.65 10.77
N LYS A 275 14.24 0.38 10.38
CA LYS A 275 15.21 -0.41 9.60
C LYS A 275 15.54 0.26 8.27
N VAL A 276 14.54 0.79 7.58
CA VAL A 276 14.71 1.48 6.29
C VAL A 276 15.51 2.76 6.46
N TYR A 277 15.20 3.59 7.46
CA TYR A 277 15.93 4.81 7.74
C TYR A 277 17.39 4.53 8.09
N GLN A 278 17.65 3.53 8.93
CA GLN A 278 19.02 3.11 9.28
C GLN A 278 19.80 2.60 8.06
N GLN A 279 19.18 1.77 7.21
CA GLN A 279 19.83 1.26 6.00
C GLN A 279 20.20 2.38 5.02
N ALA A 280 19.33 3.40 4.92
CA ALA A 280 19.51 4.50 3.99
C ALA A 280 20.33 5.67 4.55
N GLY A 281 20.53 5.76 5.88
CA GLY A 281 21.18 6.89 6.52
C GLY A 281 20.37 8.19 6.40
N VAL A 282 19.04 8.11 6.47
CA VAL A 282 18.12 9.25 6.41
C VAL A 282 17.10 9.18 7.54
N GLY A 283 16.36 10.26 7.77
CA GLY A 283 15.26 10.31 8.72
C GLY A 283 13.91 10.64 8.05
N PRO A 284 12.81 10.59 8.80
CA PRO A 284 11.49 10.93 8.27
C PRO A 284 11.38 12.38 7.80
N GLN A 285 12.20 13.29 8.33
CA GLN A 285 12.25 14.70 7.93
C GLN A 285 12.86 14.93 6.54
N ASP A 286 13.50 13.93 5.95
CA ASP A 286 14.14 14.00 4.64
C ASP A 286 13.18 13.55 3.52
N LEU A 287 11.97 13.10 3.87
CA LEU A 287 10.99 12.58 2.93
C LEU A 287 10.20 13.70 2.26
N ASP A 288 10.07 13.64 0.94
CA ASP A 288 9.26 14.58 0.15
C ASP A 288 7.83 14.08 -0.04
N VAL A 289 7.66 12.77 -0.23
CA VAL A 289 6.37 12.14 -0.53
C VAL A 289 6.26 10.75 0.07
N VAL A 290 5.06 10.40 0.54
CA VAL A 290 4.77 9.11 1.17
C VAL A 290 3.46 8.54 0.61
N GLU A 291 3.47 7.30 0.13
CA GLU A 291 2.27 6.48 -0.06
C GLU A 291 2.19 5.51 1.12
N LEU A 292 1.29 5.76 2.04
CA LEU A 292 1.08 4.95 3.23
C LEU A 292 -0.25 4.18 3.18
N HIS A 293 -0.41 3.23 4.09
CA HIS A 293 -1.56 2.31 4.12
C HIS A 293 -2.77 2.93 4.83
N ASP A 294 -3.54 3.72 4.11
CA ASP A 294 -4.77 4.38 4.58
C ASP A 294 -6.04 3.55 4.26
N CYS A 295 -6.06 2.27 4.59
CA CYS A 295 -7.27 1.46 4.43
C CYS A 295 -8.46 2.03 5.22
N PHE A 296 -8.18 2.75 6.28
CA PHE A 296 -9.09 3.58 7.07
C PHE A 296 -8.40 4.91 7.39
N ALA A 297 -9.18 5.99 7.53
CA ALA A 297 -8.65 7.28 7.96
C ALA A 297 -7.95 7.20 9.33
N HIS A 298 -8.42 6.30 10.19
CA HIS A 298 -7.82 5.97 11.48
C HIS A 298 -6.41 5.40 11.34
N ASN A 299 -6.22 4.48 10.37
CA ASN A 299 -4.91 3.88 10.13
C ASN A 299 -3.93 4.87 9.50
N GLU A 300 -4.39 5.79 8.67
CA GLU A 300 -3.53 6.87 8.16
C GLU A 300 -2.97 7.70 9.31
N LEU A 301 -3.83 8.13 10.26
CA LEU A 301 -3.41 8.89 11.42
C LEU A 301 -2.36 8.15 12.25
N ILE A 302 -2.60 6.86 12.54
CA ILE A 302 -1.68 6.00 13.30
C ILE A 302 -0.36 5.81 12.54
N SER A 303 -0.41 5.70 11.23
CA SER A 303 0.77 5.54 10.38
C SER A 303 1.67 6.78 10.39
N TYR A 304 1.15 7.99 10.56
CA TYR A 304 2.00 9.19 10.70
C TYR A 304 2.97 9.07 11.88
N GLU A 305 2.47 8.58 13.00
CA GLU A 305 3.28 8.37 14.19
C GLU A 305 4.22 7.17 14.07
N ALA A 306 3.72 6.06 13.53
CA ALA A 306 4.52 4.84 13.35
C ALA A 306 5.70 5.07 12.39
N LEU A 307 5.50 5.85 11.33
CA LEU A 307 6.55 6.21 10.37
C LEU A 307 7.43 7.37 10.84
N GLY A 308 7.11 8.00 11.98
CA GLY A 308 7.85 9.13 12.55
C GLY A 308 7.65 10.45 11.80
N LEU A 309 6.59 10.59 10.98
CA LEU A 309 6.26 11.85 10.30
C LEU A 309 5.83 12.94 11.28
N CYS A 310 5.34 12.54 12.44
CA CYS A 310 5.11 13.37 13.60
C CYS A 310 5.43 12.61 14.90
N ALA A 311 5.50 13.31 16.01
CA ALA A 311 5.67 12.69 17.32
C ALA A 311 4.44 11.89 17.72
N GLN A 312 4.60 10.88 18.57
CA GLN A 312 3.49 10.10 19.11
C GLN A 312 2.54 11.00 19.91
N GLY A 313 1.23 10.92 19.62
CA GLY A 313 0.19 11.82 20.13
C GLY A 313 0.08 13.14 19.37
N GLY A 314 0.94 13.41 18.39
CA GLY A 314 0.96 14.63 17.59
C GLY A 314 0.21 14.57 16.26
N ALA A 315 -0.37 13.43 15.91
CA ALA A 315 -0.94 13.22 14.58
C ALA A 315 -2.16 14.13 14.29
N GLU A 316 -2.98 14.47 15.29
CA GLU A 316 -4.08 15.41 15.12
C GLU A 316 -3.58 16.80 14.73
N GLN A 317 -2.57 17.32 15.46
CA GLN A 317 -1.97 18.61 15.14
C GLN A 317 -1.33 18.61 13.74
N PHE A 318 -0.62 17.54 13.38
CA PHE A 318 -0.03 17.32 12.05
C PHE A 318 -1.08 17.42 10.93
N VAL A 319 -2.27 16.86 11.14
CA VAL A 319 -3.41 16.98 10.20
C VAL A 319 -3.99 18.39 10.19
N CYS A 320 -4.19 19.00 11.37
CA CYS A 320 -4.77 20.33 11.49
C CYS A 320 -3.90 21.43 10.89
N ASP A 321 -2.58 21.28 10.99
CA ASP A 321 -1.62 22.23 10.40
C ASP A 321 -1.47 22.04 8.87
N GLY A 322 -2.04 20.96 8.31
CA GLY A 322 -1.90 20.64 6.89
C GLY A 322 -0.52 20.08 6.54
N ASP A 323 0.24 19.60 7.51
CA ASP A 323 1.59 19.07 7.35
C ASP A 323 1.64 17.76 6.54
N ASN A 324 0.48 17.13 6.33
CA ASN A 324 0.29 15.87 5.61
C ASN A 324 -0.15 16.03 4.14
N THR A 325 -0.09 17.23 3.58
CA THR A 325 -0.57 17.53 2.23
C THR A 325 0.33 18.53 1.52
N TYR A 326 -0.02 18.91 0.29
CA TYR A 326 0.73 19.91 -0.50
C TYR A 326 0.88 21.24 0.24
N GLY A 327 2.12 21.72 0.30
CA GLY A 327 2.49 22.92 1.05
C GLY A 327 2.81 22.69 2.52
N GLY A 328 2.57 21.48 3.04
CA GLY A 328 2.96 21.07 4.39
C GLY A 328 4.36 20.44 4.43
N LYS A 329 4.66 19.69 5.50
CA LYS A 329 5.98 19.08 5.72
C LYS A 329 6.28 17.93 4.77
N VAL A 330 5.27 17.10 4.47
CA VAL A 330 5.39 15.95 3.57
C VAL A 330 4.05 15.67 2.90
N VAL A 331 4.06 15.39 1.60
CA VAL A 331 2.82 15.03 0.91
C VAL A 331 2.52 13.55 1.13
N THR A 332 1.41 13.24 1.78
CA THR A 332 0.97 11.85 2.00
C THR A 332 -0.16 11.49 1.05
N ASN A 333 -0.04 10.30 0.43
CA ASN A 333 -1.03 9.73 -0.49
C ASN A 333 -1.45 10.69 -1.63
N PRO A 334 -0.49 11.22 -2.43
CA PRO A 334 -0.82 12.09 -3.56
C PRO A 334 -1.72 11.40 -4.59
N SER A 335 -1.69 10.05 -4.65
CA SER A 335 -2.57 9.26 -5.52
C SER A 335 -4.05 9.28 -5.12
N GLY A 336 -4.37 9.76 -3.91
CA GLY A 336 -5.68 9.65 -3.26
C GLY A 336 -5.75 8.49 -2.27
N GLY A 337 -4.65 7.74 -2.09
CA GLY A 337 -4.55 6.64 -1.13
C GLY A 337 -5.53 5.50 -1.37
N LEU A 338 -5.61 4.60 -0.42
CA LEU A 338 -6.54 3.47 -0.46
C LEU A 338 -7.99 3.95 -0.29
N LEU A 339 -8.17 5.05 0.47
CA LEU A 339 -9.49 5.64 0.75
C LEU A 339 -10.21 6.16 -0.51
N SER A 340 -9.47 6.64 -1.51
CA SER A 340 -10.06 7.23 -2.71
C SER A 340 -9.59 6.59 -4.01
N LYS A 341 -8.29 6.30 -4.17
CA LYS A 341 -7.78 5.53 -5.32
C LYS A 341 -8.35 4.12 -5.32
N GLY A 342 -8.49 3.52 -4.14
CA GLY A 342 -8.99 2.16 -3.96
C GLY A 342 -7.93 1.21 -3.41
N HIS A 343 -8.40 0.02 -2.97
CA HIS A 343 -7.59 -0.96 -2.27
C HIS A 343 -7.79 -2.39 -2.79
N PRO A 344 -7.36 -2.71 -4.02
CA PRO A 344 -7.25 -4.10 -4.45
C PRO A 344 -6.04 -4.70 -3.76
N LEU A 345 -6.25 -5.64 -2.80
CA LEU A 345 -5.26 -6.08 -1.81
C LEU A 345 -3.93 -6.48 -2.45
N GLY A 346 -3.97 -7.36 -3.46
CA GLY A 346 -2.77 -7.83 -4.15
C GLY A 346 -2.05 -6.76 -4.98
N ALA A 347 -2.79 -5.75 -5.48
CA ALA A 347 -2.22 -4.72 -6.36
C ALA A 347 -1.75 -3.47 -5.61
N THR A 348 -2.25 -3.21 -4.40
CA THR A 348 -2.07 -1.94 -3.67
C THR A 348 -0.60 -1.53 -3.56
N GLY A 349 0.29 -2.43 -3.13
CA GLY A 349 1.70 -2.10 -2.95
C GLY A 349 2.41 -1.71 -4.25
N LEU A 350 2.05 -2.34 -5.38
CA LEU A 350 2.62 -2.00 -6.67
C LEU A 350 2.02 -0.71 -7.27
N ALA A 351 0.76 -0.42 -6.94
CA ALA A 351 0.13 0.86 -7.29
C ALA A 351 0.72 2.04 -6.49
N GLN A 352 1.10 1.83 -5.22
CA GLN A 352 1.88 2.79 -4.43
C GLN A 352 3.26 3.01 -5.07
N CYS A 353 3.97 1.94 -5.43
CA CYS A 353 5.23 2.04 -6.17
C CYS A 353 5.08 2.83 -7.47
N THR A 354 4.03 2.56 -8.25
CA THR A 354 3.74 3.29 -9.51
C THR A 354 3.62 4.80 -9.27
N GLU A 355 2.85 5.22 -8.28
CA GLU A 355 2.70 6.64 -7.95
C GLU A 355 4.04 7.27 -7.54
N LEU A 356 4.78 6.63 -6.62
CA LEU A 356 6.04 7.17 -6.12
C LEU A 356 7.11 7.26 -7.21
N VAL A 357 7.16 6.29 -8.12
CA VAL A 357 8.06 6.32 -9.28
C VAL A 357 7.70 7.47 -10.23
N GLN A 358 6.41 7.70 -10.49
CA GLN A 358 5.95 8.85 -11.28
C GLN A 358 6.32 10.18 -10.61
N GLN A 359 6.18 10.28 -9.29
CA GLN A 359 6.58 11.47 -8.52
C GLN A 359 8.08 11.74 -8.66
N LEU A 360 8.92 10.73 -8.46
CA LEU A 360 10.38 10.87 -8.54
C LEU A 360 10.88 11.12 -9.98
N ARG A 361 10.16 10.63 -10.99
CA ARG A 361 10.46 10.91 -12.41
C ARG A 361 9.97 12.28 -12.89
N GLY A 362 9.14 12.98 -12.11
CA GLY A 362 8.52 14.24 -12.51
C GLY A 362 7.38 14.06 -13.52
N THR A 363 6.73 12.90 -13.53
CA THR A 363 5.69 12.52 -14.51
C THR A 363 4.30 12.32 -13.89
N ALA A 364 4.09 12.73 -12.64
CA ALA A 364 2.83 12.58 -11.92
C ALA A 364 1.75 13.60 -12.34
N ALA A 365 1.99 14.41 -13.36
CA ALA A 365 1.07 15.42 -13.89
C ALA A 365 0.54 16.37 -12.80
N ALA A 366 -0.79 16.54 -12.67
CA ALA A 366 -1.39 17.44 -11.68
C ALA A 366 -1.19 17.00 -10.21
N ARG A 367 -0.67 15.79 -9.97
CA ARG A 367 -0.34 15.27 -8.62
C ARG A 367 1.11 15.51 -8.25
N GLN A 368 1.92 16.13 -9.12
CA GLN A 368 3.36 16.26 -8.94
C GLN A 368 3.71 17.00 -7.65
N VAL A 369 4.49 16.37 -6.79
CA VAL A 369 5.18 17.02 -5.67
C VAL A 369 6.45 17.67 -6.23
N PRO A 370 6.60 19.00 -6.10
CA PRO A 370 7.78 19.70 -6.66
C PRO A 370 9.09 19.15 -6.09
N ASP A 371 10.07 18.95 -6.96
CA ASP A 371 11.45 18.57 -6.62
C ASP A 371 11.62 17.29 -5.77
N ALA A 372 10.63 16.39 -5.77
CA ALA A 372 10.67 15.14 -4.99
C ALA A 372 11.95 14.32 -5.33
N ARG A 373 12.67 13.93 -4.28
CA ARG A 373 13.92 13.14 -4.36
C ARG A 373 13.86 11.86 -3.55
N LEU A 374 13.20 11.88 -2.40
CA LEU A 374 13.02 10.74 -1.52
C LEU A 374 11.53 10.44 -1.31
N ALA A 375 11.15 9.21 -1.60
CA ALA A 375 9.77 8.75 -1.51
C ALA A 375 9.68 7.49 -0.66
N LEU A 376 8.74 7.46 0.29
CA LEU A 376 8.52 6.30 1.16
C LEU A 376 7.20 5.61 0.81
N GLN A 377 7.26 4.30 0.67
CA GLN A 377 6.10 3.42 0.60
C GLN A 377 5.93 2.69 1.92
N HIS A 378 4.70 2.66 2.44
CA HIS A 378 4.32 1.84 3.59
C HIS A 378 3.08 1.03 3.22
N ASN A 379 3.19 -0.29 3.30
CA ASN A 379 2.09 -1.21 3.02
C ASN A 379 1.99 -2.26 4.13
N LEU A 380 0.83 -2.32 4.76
CA LEU A 380 0.55 -3.16 5.91
C LEU A 380 -0.52 -4.20 5.56
N GLY A 381 -0.35 -5.43 6.02
CA GLY A 381 -1.32 -6.51 5.95
C GLY A 381 -1.62 -7.05 7.34
N ILE A 382 -2.90 -7.01 7.75
CA ILE A 382 -3.36 -7.68 8.97
C ILE A 382 -3.02 -9.17 8.87
N GLY A 383 -2.56 -9.76 9.97
CA GLY A 383 -2.02 -11.11 10.03
C GLY A 383 -0.49 -11.15 10.00
N GLY A 384 0.17 -9.98 10.11
CA GLY A 384 1.59 -9.90 10.40
C GLY A 384 2.49 -9.62 9.20
N ALA A 385 2.17 -8.65 8.37
CA ALA A 385 3.11 -8.20 7.35
C ALA A 385 3.12 -6.67 7.22
N CYS A 386 4.30 -6.07 7.32
CA CYS A 386 4.51 -4.68 6.97
C CYS A 386 5.75 -4.56 6.10
N VAL A 387 5.61 -3.94 4.94
CA VAL A 387 6.72 -3.65 4.03
C VAL A 387 6.87 -2.14 3.90
N VAL A 388 8.07 -1.65 4.19
CA VAL A 388 8.46 -0.26 3.97
C VAL A 388 9.57 -0.22 2.93
N THR A 389 9.41 0.61 1.92
CA THR A 389 10.36 0.77 0.81
C THR A 389 10.70 2.24 0.63
N LEU A 390 11.97 2.57 0.59
CA LEU A 390 12.47 3.91 0.28
C LEU A 390 13.01 3.95 -1.14
N TYR A 391 12.46 4.85 -1.92
CA TYR A 391 12.87 5.15 -3.29
C TYR A 391 13.64 6.46 -3.33
N GLU A 392 14.58 6.55 -4.25
CA GLU A 392 15.41 7.72 -4.46
C GLU A 392 15.51 8.04 -5.95
N ARG A 393 15.39 9.33 -6.28
CA ARG A 393 15.73 9.85 -7.60
C ARG A 393 17.25 9.95 -7.73
N VAL A 394 17.81 9.34 -8.78
CA VAL A 394 19.26 9.30 -9.07
C VAL A 394 19.63 10.38 -10.09
#